data_90737ca3938d0dd8df1e0e5ba5ace4ac
#
_entry.id   90737ca3938d0dd8df1e0e5ba5ace4ac
#
_cell.length_a   1.000
_cell.length_b   1.000
_cell.length_c   1.000
_cell.angle_alpha   90.00
_cell.angle_beta   90.00
_cell.angle_gamma   90.00
#
_symmetry.space_group_name_H-M   'P 1'
#
loop_
_entity.id
_entity.type
_entity.pdbx_description
1 polymer ?
#
loop_
_entity_poly.entity_id
_entity_poly.type
_entity_poly.pdbx_seq_one_letter_code
_entity_poly.pdbx_strand_id
1 'polypeptide(L)'
;MSSSPATTQPQPPPPRRKRELLGGTGLIVMVVAILLFTAVAITIELASNQGKTFRASVSVLGPVPGSQNQVRLMFQVTNAGSRAGRPDKCEAVLFNVSGERVGVGAVSLKDPIQPGATHDEPGIGTAAELPINGTVHCRALEPG
;
A
#
# COMPACT_ATOMS: atom_id res chain seq x y z
N MET A 1 37.12 -37.51 -81.31
CA MET A 1 36.65 -36.47 -80.40
C MET A 1 35.49 -37.07 -79.61
N SER A 2 35.82 -37.62 -78.45
CA SER A 2 34.81 -38.26 -77.57
C SER A 2 34.51 -37.33 -76.42
N SER A 3 33.26 -36.80 -76.39
CA SER A 3 32.78 -35.97 -75.32
C SER A 3 32.16 -36.87 -74.19
N SER A 4 32.82 -36.93 -73.08
CA SER A 4 32.24 -37.60 -71.87
C SER A 4 31.13 -36.79 -71.26
N PRO A 5 29.99 -37.39 -70.86
CA PRO A 5 28.94 -36.68 -70.14
C PRO A 5 29.36 -36.52 -68.69
N ALA A 6 29.17 -35.29 -68.18
CA ALA A 6 29.35 -34.93 -66.78
C ALA A 6 28.25 -35.58 -65.90
N THR A 7 28.71 -36.41 -64.99
CA THR A 7 27.82 -37.01 -63.97
C THR A 7 27.48 -35.96 -62.92
N THR A 8 26.25 -35.51 -62.96
CA THR A 8 25.73 -34.60 -61.96
C THR A 8 25.44 -35.38 -60.66
N GLN A 9 26.27 -35.18 -59.66
CA GLN A 9 26.09 -35.78 -58.34
C GLN A 9 24.92 -35.16 -57.60
N PRO A 10 23.97 -35.91 -57.06
CA PRO A 10 22.84 -35.33 -56.31
C PRO A 10 23.35 -34.66 -55.04
N GLN A 11 22.99 -33.42 -54.87
CA GLN A 11 23.29 -32.62 -53.70
C GLN A 11 22.55 -33.18 -52.46
N PRO A 12 23.26 -33.40 -51.34
CA PRO A 12 22.59 -33.90 -50.13
C PRO A 12 21.54 -32.88 -49.62
N PRO A 13 20.39 -33.35 -49.13
CA PRO A 13 19.35 -32.46 -48.60
C PRO A 13 19.91 -31.65 -47.43
N PRO A 14 19.50 -30.37 -47.32
CA PRO A 14 19.93 -29.52 -46.20
C PRO A 14 19.48 -30.11 -44.86
N PRO A 15 20.27 -29.96 -43.79
CA PRO A 15 19.93 -30.48 -42.50
C PRO A 15 18.62 -29.84 -42.03
N ARG A 16 17.60 -30.66 -41.77
CA ARG A 16 16.37 -30.22 -41.13
C ARG A 16 16.77 -29.64 -39.77
N ARG A 17 16.73 -28.31 -39.64
CA ARG A 17 16.76 -27.64 -38.35
C ARG A 17 15.61 -28.21 -37.52
N LYS A 18 15.94 -28.99 -36.51
CA LYS A 18 15.03 -29.30 -35.42
C LYS A 18 14.67 -27.95 -34.82
N ARG A 19 13.55 -27.39 -35.27
CA ARG A 19 12.91 -26.28 -34.53
C ARG A 19 12.62 -26.83 -33.16
N GLU A 20 13.45 -26.42 -32.22
CA GLU A 20 13.37 -26.83 -30.84
C GLU A 20 11.98 -26.49 -30.32
N LEU A 21 11.30 -27.53 -29.88
CA LEU A 21 10.09 -27.45 -29.04
C LEU A 21 10.36 -26.78 -27.67
N LEU A 22 11.53 -26.18 -27.49
CA LEU A 22 11.92 -25.47 -26.28
C LEU A 22 11.16 -24.13 -26.07
N GLY A 23 10.55 -23.56 -27.11
CA GLY A 23 9.82 -22.31 -26.98
C GLY A 23 8.57 -22.37 -26.09
N GLY A 24 7.83 -23.47 -26.19
CA GLY A 24 6.57 -23.61 -25.44
C GLY A 24 6.77 -23.96 -23.96
N THR A 25 7.68 -24.90 -23.70
CA THR A 25 7.96 -25.33 -22.30
C THR A 25 8.64 -24.26 -21.49
N GLY A 26 9.56 -23.49 -22.08
CA GLY A 26 10.21 -22.35 -21.42
C GLY A 26 9.23 -21.24 -21.08
N LEU A 27 8.30 -20.96 -21.97
CA LEU A 27 7.26 -19.94 -21.75
C LEU A 27 6.32 -20.35 -20.62
N ILE A 28 5.90 -21.62 -20.59
CA ILE A 28 5.03 -22.15 -19.52
C ILE A 28 5.73 -22.10 -18.17
N VAL A 29 6.99 -22.50 -18.09
CA VAL A 29 7.78 -22.45 -16.85
C VAL A 29 7.93 -21.00 -16.36
N MET A 30 8.19 -20.06 -17.27
CA MET A 30 8.29 -18.65 -16.93
C MET A 30 6.96 -18.07 -16.40
N VAL A 31 5.85 -18.39 -17.03
CA VAL A 31 4.51 -17.94 -16.58
C VAL A 31 4.18 -18.53 -15.22
N VAL A 32 4.43 -19.82 -15.00
CA VAL A 32 4.20 -20.47 -13.70
C VAL A 32 5.10 -19.84 -12.62
N ALA A 33 6.36 -19.57 -12.91
CA ALA A 33 7.27 -18.90 -11.98
C ALA A 33 6.79 -17.49 -11.61
N ILE A 34 6.33 -16.70 -12.58
CA ILE A 34 5.77 -15.37 -12.33
C ILE A 34 4.51 -15.45 -11.47
N LEU A 35 3.59 -16.39 -11.76
CA LEU A 35 2.37 -16.58 -10.97
C LEU A 35 2.67 -17.01 -9.54
N LEU A 36 3.66 -17.89 -9.32
CA LEU A 36 4.10 -18.28 -7.98
C LEU A 36 4.75 -17.11 -7.24
N PHE A 37 5.59 -16.31 -7.90
CA PHE A 37 6.21 -15.14 -7.30
C PHE A 37 5.18 -14.09 -6.90
N THR A 38 4.20 -13.80 -7.76
CA THR A 38 3.12 -12.85 -7.46
C THR A 38 2.23 -13.35 -6.33
N ALA A 39 1.88 -14.64 -6.31
CA ALA A 39 1.10 -15.23 -5.22
C ALA A 39 1.84 -15.16 -3.88
N VAL A 40 3.14 -15.44 -3.85
CA VAL A 40 3.98 -15.33 -2.64
C VAL A 40 4.09 -13.87 -2.20
N ALA A 41 4.31 -12.92 -3.10
CA ALA A 41 4.36 -11.50 -2.77
C ALA A 41 3.04 -11.01 -2.15
N ILE A 42 1.90 -11.36 -2.75
CA ILE A 42 0.58 -11.00 -2.24
C ILE A 42 0.33 -11.62 -0.84
N THR A 43 0.74 -12.87 -0.62
CA THR A 43 0.58 -13.51 0.70
C THR A 43 1.48 -12.87 1.76
N ILE A 44 2.68 -12.43 1.42
CA ILE A 44 3.57 -11.72 2.34
C ILE A 44 2.99 -10.35 2.70
N GLU A 45 2.47 -9.59 1.74
CA GLU A 45 1.83 -8.30 2.00
C GLU A 45 0.57 -8.44 2.86
N LEU A 46 -0.30 -9.41 2.55
CA LEU A 46 -1.47 -9.71 3.37
C LEU A 46 -1.06 -10.14 4.79
N ALA A 47 -0.03 -10.95 4.95
CA ALA A 47 0.46 -11.39 6.26
C ALA A 47 1.14 -10.25 7.03
N SER A 48 1.83 -9.31 6.38
CA SER A 48 2.46 -8.16 7.03
C SER A 48 1.44 -7.13 7.51
N ASN A 49 0.31 -7.00 6.81
CA ASN A 49 -0.79 -6.12 7.18
C ASN A 49 -1.81 -6.80 8.12
N GLN A 50 -1.83 -8.13 8.19
CA GLN A 50 -2.65 -8.85 9.14
C GLN A 50 -2.16 -8.59 10.57
N GLY A 51 -3.04 -8.02 11.39
CA GLY A 51 -2.78 -7.79 12.79
C GLY A 51 -2.43 -6.34 13.16
N LYS A 52 -2.41 -5.42 12.21
CA LYS A 52 -2.29 -3.99 12.49
C LYS A 52 -3.60 -3.31 12.11
N THR A 53 -4.41 -3.02 13.09
CA THR A 53 -5.69 -2.33 12.88
C THR A 53 -5.79 -1.20 13.88
N PHE A 54 -5.93 0.02 13.40
CA PHE A 54 -6.03 1.18 14.25
C PHE A 54 -7.45 1.75 14.20
N ARG A 55 -7.99 2.03 15.36
CA ARG A 55 -9.21 2.82 15.54
C ARG A 55 -8.82 4.15 16.14
N ALA A 56 -9.37 5.22 15.61
CA ALA A 56 -9.06 6.53 16.12
C ALA A 56 -10.31 7.39 16.25
N SER A 57 -10.28 8.25 17.24
CA SER A 57 -11.25 9.31 17.44
C SER A 57 -10.52 10.63 17.66
N VAL A 58 -11.21 11.74 17.46
CA VAL A 58 -10.69 13.07 17.71
C VAL A 58 -11.66 13.86 18.56
N SER A 59 -11.11 14.57 19.54
CA SER A 59 -11.84 15.53 20.37
C SER A 59 -11.32 16.94 20.08
N VAL A 60 -12.21 17.88 19.90
CA VAL A 60 -11.88 19.29 19.71
C VAL A 60 -11.71 19.94 21.08
N LEU A 61 -10.51 20.45 21.36
CA LEU A 61 -10.19 21.11 22.64
C LEU A 61 -10.45 22.62 22.63
N GLY A 62 -10.64 23.23 21.45
CA GLY A 62 -10.90 24.64 21.27
C GLY A 62 -9.85 25.34 20.41
N PRO A 63 -9.96 26.65 20.22
CA PRO A 63 -9.07 27.41 19.37
C PRO A 63 -7.67 27.49 19.98
N VAL A 64 -6.67 27.64 19.09
CA VAL A 64 -5.30 27.95 19.51
C VAL A 64 -5.24 29.44 19.87
N PRO A 65 -4.77 29.80 21.07
CA PRO A 65 -4.65 31.20 21.47
C PRO A 65 -3.79 31.98 20.46
N GLY A 66 -4.28 33.13 20.01
CA GLY A 66 -3.58 33.99 19.05
C GLY A 66 -3.71 33.56 17.59
N SER A 67 -4.43 32.49 17.27
CA SER A 67 -4.69 32.04 15.90
C SER A 67 -6.18 32.08 15.59
N GLN A 68 -6.56 32.60 14.43
CA GLN A 68 -7.95 32.68 14.00
C GLN A 68 -8.49 31.38 13.40
N ASN A 69 -7.60 30.57 12.81
CA ASN A 69 -7.99 29.40 12.01
C ASN A 69 -7.38 28.08 12.53
N GLN A 70 -6.77 28.09 13.71
CA GLN A 70 -6.19 26.87 14.27
C GLN A 70 -6.98 26.41 15.49
N VAL A 71 -7.18 25.07 15.55
CA VAL A 71 -7.87 24.42 16.65
C VAL A 71 -6.98 23.35 17.25
N ARG A 72 -7.01 23.25 18.56
CA ARG A 72 -6.34 22.15 19.29
C ARG A 72 -7.20 20.91 19.26
N LEU A 73 -6.56 19.82 18.95
CA LEU A 73 -7.20 18.52 18.84
C LEU A 73 -6.50 17.52 19.76
N MET A 74 -7.26 16.55 20.25
CA MET A 74 -6.72 15.37 20.91
C MET A 74 -7.12 14.15 20.08
N PHE A 75 -6.15 13.46 19.55
CA PHE A 75 -6.35 12.21 18.85
C PHE A 75 -6.19 11.07 19.85
N GLN A 76 -7.17 10.20 19.90
CA GLN A 76 -7.11 8.97 20.68
C GLN A 76 -7.02 7.81 19.70
N VAL A 77 -5.88 7.11 19.69
CA VAL A 77 -5.61 6.02 18.76
C VAL A 77 -5.46 4.71 19.50
N THR A 78 -6.30 3.74 19.16
CA THR A 78 -6.28 2.40 19.74
C THR A 78 -5.79 1.40 18.72
N ASN A 79 -4.83 0.57 19.11
CA ASN A 79 -4.42 -0.56 18.31
C ASN A 79 -5.37 -1.74 18.57
N ALA A 80 -6.31 -1.96 17.68
CA ALA A 80 -7.26 -3.09 17.74
C ALA A 80 -6.69 -4.36 17.07
N GLY A 81 -5.46 -4.32 16.59
CA GLY A 81 -4.77 -5.45 15.98
C GLY A 81 -4.12 -6.37 17.00
N SER A 82 -3.50 -7.43 16.52
CA SER A 82 -2.81 -8.45 17.32
C SER A 82 -1.30 -8.23 17.46
N ARG A 83 -0.75 -7.23 16.79
CA ARG A 83 0.69 -6.89 16.82
C ARG A 83 0.89 -5.43 17.20
N ALA A 84 1.98 -5.16 17.90
CA ALA A 84 2.41 -3.80 18.15
C ALA A 84 2.72 -3.08 16.83
N GLY A 85 2.32 -1.82 16.73
CA GLY A 85 2.54 -1.03 15.54
C GLY A 85 2.10 0.41 15.73
N ARG A 86 2.41 1.24 14.76
CA ARG A 86 1.94 2.63 14.71
C ARG A 86 1.32 2.91 13.35
N PRO A 87 0.28 3.76 13.27
CA PRO A 87 -0.12 4.33 12.00
C PRO A 87 0.96 5.31 11.51
N ASP A 88 1.10 5.44 10.21
CA ASP A 88 1.98 6.46 9.61
C ASP A 88 1.45 7.86 9.93
N LYS A 89 0.18 8.06 9.67
CA LYS A 89 -0.52 9.32 9.85
C LYS A 89 -1.99 9.08 10.16
N CYS A 90 -2.52 9.85 11.11
CA CYS A 90 -3.94 9.95 11.34
C CYS A 90 -4.44 11.31 10.87
N GLU A 91 -5.43 11.33 10.01
CA GLU A 91 -6.05 12.54 9.47
C GLU A 91 -7.48 12.65 9.97
N ALA A 92 -7.84 13.84 10.42
CA ALA A 92 -9.17 14.18 10.88
C ALA A 92 -9.88 15.12 9.91
N VAL A 93 -11.14 14.87 9.65
CA VAL A 93 -12.05 15.82 9.01
C VAL A 93 -12.95 16.38 10.09
N LEU A 94 -13.03 17.70 10.18
CA LEU A 94 -13.71 18.43 11.22
C LEU A 94 -15.05 18.98 10.71
N PHE A 95 -16.07 18.91 11.54
CA PHE A 95 -17.43 19.30 11.19
C PHE A 95 -18.01 20.31 12.21
N ASN A 96 -18.82 21.23 11.71
CA ASN A 96 -19.59 22.15 12.54
C ASN A 96 -20.91 21.50 13.05
N VAL A 97 -21.70 22.30 13.76
CA VAL A 97 -23.01 21.89 14.30
C VAL A 97 -24.01 21.48 13.21
N SER A 98 -23.88 21.98 12.01
CA SER A 98 -24.72 21.63 10.85
C SER A 98 -24.25 20.36 10.13
N GLY A 99 -23.14 19.77 10.55
CA GLY A 99 -22.54 18.60 9.91
C GLY A 99 -21.75 18.94 8.63
N GLU A 100 -21.46 20.21 8.40
CA GLU A 100 -20.64 20.65 7.27
C GLU A 100 -19.15 20.52 7.60
N ARG A 101 -18.35 20.15 6.62
CA ARG A 101 -16.91 20.08 6.76
C ARG A 101 -16.32 21.49 6.85
N VAL A 102 -15.72 21.80 7.98
CA VAL A 102 -15.15 23.13 8.27
C VAL A 102 -13.63 23.11 8.41
N GLY A 103 -13.02 21.93 8.49
CA GLY A 103 -11.60 21.87 8.69
C GLY A 103 -10.98 20.48 8.56
N VAL A 104 -9.69 20.46 8.77
CA VAL A 104 -8.87 19.22 8.79
C VAL A 104 -7.80 19.32 9.86
N GLY A 105 -7.41 18.17 10.38
CA GLY A 105 -6.29 18.02 11.29
C GLY A 105 -5.49 16.78 10.99
N ALA A 106 -4.26 16.72 11.44
CA ALA A 106 -3.44 15.53 11.28
C ALA A 106 -2.48 15.38 12.45
N VAL A 107 -2.13 14.12 12.73
CA VAL A 107 -1.11 13.76 13.71
C VAL A 107 -0.30 12.56 13.21
N SER A 108 0.98 12.54 13.55
CA SER A 108 1.86 11.40 13.30
C SER A 108 2.36 10.88 14.65
N LEU A 109 2.15 9.61 14.90
CA LEU A 109 2.60 8.97 16.12
C LEU A 109 4.06 8.55 15.98
N LYS A 110 4.85 8.77 17.03
CA LYS A 110 6.27 8.40 17.05
C LYS A 110 6.48 6.98 17.55
N ASP A 111 5.73 6.59 18.56
CA ASP A 111 5.90 5.32 19.25
C ASP A 111 4.88 4.27 18.81
N PRO A 112 5.27 2.99 18.76
CA PRO A 112 4.35 1.91 18.46
C PRO A 112 3.38 1.68 19.63
N ILE A 113 2.11 1.46 19.29
CA ILE A 113 1.05 1.15 20.23
C ILE A 113 0.94 -0.36 20.37
N GLN A 114 0.93 -0.87 21.61
CA GLN A 114 0.75 -2.29 21.89
C GLN A 114 -0.67 -2.75 21.53
N PRO A 115 -0.90 -4.05 21.24
CA PRO A 115 -2.22 -4.59 21.01
C PRO A 115 -3.18 -4.27 22.16
N GLY A 116 -4.36 -3.74 21.83
CA GLY A 116 -5.38 -3.34 22.79
C GLY A 116 -5.10 -2.04 23.55
N ALA A 117 -3.92 -1.46 23.43
CA ALA A 117 -3.58 -0.19 24.08
C ALA A 117 -4.13 1.00 23.28
N THR A 118 -4.37 2.08 24.03
CA THR A 118 -4.79 3.38 23.50
C THR A 118 -3.70 4.42 23.79
N HIS A 119 -3.43 5.28 22.84
CA HIS A 119 -2.49 6.39 22.97
C HIS A 119 -3.20 7.70 22.63
N ASP A 120 -3.01 8.70 23.48
CA ASP A 120 -3.55 10.05 23.27
C ASP A 120 -2.43 10.94 22.74
N GLU A 121 -2.65 11.54 21.57
CA GLU A 121 -1.67 12.40 20.92
C GLU A 121 -2.30 13.77 20.63
N PRO A 122 -1.69 14.86 21.13
CA PRO A 122 -2.16 16.20 20.81
C PRO A 122 -1.82 16.56 19.36
N GLY A 123 -2.75 17.22 18.70
CA GLY A 123 -2.60 17.69 17.34
C GLY A 123 -3.17 19.11 17.13
N ILE A 124 -2.84 19.67 16.00
CA ILE A 124 -3.39 20.96 15.55
C ILE A 124 -4.11 20.74 14.24
N GLY A 125 -5.31 21.28 14.17
CA GLY A 125 -6.09 21.36 12.94
C GLY A 125 -6.22 22.79 12.43
N THR A 126 -6.64 22.93 11.19
CA THR A 126 -7.08 24.19 10.61
C THR A 126 -8.57 24.10 10.32
N ALA A 127 -9.31 25.11 10.71
CA ALA A 127 -10.74 25.19 10.49
C ALA A 127 -11.18 26.63 10.19
N ALA A 128 -12.14 26.77 9.28
CA ALA A 128 -12.70 28.09 8.94
C ALA A 128 -13.60 28.63 10.06
N GLU A 129 -14.20 27.75 10.84
CA GLU A 129 -15.02 28.05 12.01
C GLU A 129 -14.79 26.99 13.09
N LEU A 130 -15.28 27.24 14.31
CA LEU A 130 -15.06 26.31 15.42
C LEU A 130 -15.80 24.98 15.18
N PRO A 131 -15.06 23.86 14.98
CA PRO A 131 -15.67 22.55 14.82
C PRO A 131 -16.16 22.02 16.18
N ILE A 132 -17.17 21.14 16.14
CA ILE A 132 -17.68 20.47 17.34
C ILE A 132 -17.31 18.99 17.40
N ASN A 133 -17.06 18.36 16.26
CA ASN A 133 -16.67 16.95 16.16
C ASN A 133 -15.77 16.71 14.95
N GLY A 134 -15.31 15.48 14.82
CA GLY A 134 -14.53 15.06 13.67
C GLY A 134 -14.53 13.55 13.47
N THR A 135 -14.21 13.13 12.27
CA THR A 135 -13.94 11.73 11.93
C THR A 135 -12.46 11.57 11.62
N VAL A 136 -11.88 10.43 12.03
CA VAL A 136 -10.45 10.16 11.88
C VAL A 136 -10.23 8.94 11.02
N HIS A 137 -9.28 9.05 10.11
CA HIS A 137 -8.74 7.93 9.35
C HIS A 137 -7.24 7.83 9.59
N CYS A 138 -6.78 6.66 10.06
CA CYS A 138 -5.37 6.37 10.21
C CYS A 138 -4.92 5.45 9.09
N ARG A 139 -3.80 5.80 8.46
CA ARG A 139 -3.13 4.92 7.49
C ARG A 139 -2.09 4.09 8.22
N ALA A 140 -2.10 2.78 7.99
CA ALA A 140 -1.00 1.94 8.40
C ALA A 140 0.25 2.30 7.60
N LEU A 141 1.44 2.22 8.24
CA LEU A 141 2.70 2.29 7.50
C LEU A 141 2.72 1.17 6.46
N GLU A 142 2.76 1.54 5.19
CA GLU A 142 3.14 0.58 4.16
C GLU A 142 4.60 0.20 4.40
N PRO A 143 4.94 -1.10 4.44
CA PRO A 143 6.33 -1.50 4.46
C PRO A 143 6.97 -1.05 3.13
N GLY A 144 7.91 -0.11 3.22
CA GLY A 144 8.76 0.30 2.12
C GLY A 144 9.76 -0.79 1.75
#